data_a473896457998fc0ea4dac4eedf299cd
#
_entry.id   a473896457998fc0ea4dac4eedf299cd
#
_cell.length_a   1.000
_cell.length_b   1.000
_cell.length_c   1.000
_cell.angle_alpha   90.00
_cell.angle_beta   90.00
_cell.angle_gamma   90.00
#
_symmetry.space_group_name_H-M   'P 1'
#
loop_
_entity.id
_entity.type
_entity.pdbx_description
1 polymer ?
#
loop_
_entity_poly.entity_id
_entity_poly.type
_entity_poly.pdbx_seq_one_letter_code
_entity_poly.pdbx_strand_id
1 'polypeptide(L)'
;MVNEVSIDRDSLFNKNGKAYAIGKKLNLDDYFFNLGIRIQKSLVKDIYCAPIVLANGQGNNTQYIPYPWPYHPLSIPENFIIGKNLGPVLFQFVSPIDTLENQLSKTLLIKSSDFTKISNTPSTVELEEAIKEIKPSEFKNKSKAFGYLIEGKQKSLFTNRIKPFDLENVINYGSVGSIILSDGNIAENQIDKG
;
A
#
# COMPACT_ATOMS: atom_id res chain seq x y z
N MET A 1 -1.14 -4.96 -8.20
CA MET A 1 -0.55 -3.96 -7.28
C MET A 1 -1.18 -2.61 -7.58
N VAL A 2 -1.61 -1.87 -6.54
CA VAL A 2 -2.45 -0.67 -6.71
C VAL A 2 -2.10 0.39 -5.67
N ASN A 3 -1.93 1.63 -6.12
CA ASN A 3 -1.80 2.80 -5.25
C ASN A 3 -3.08 3.64 -5.30
N GLU A 4 -3.91 3.57 -4.26
CA GLU A 4 -5.13 4.41 -4.12
C GLU A 4 -4.82 5.84 -3.69
N VAL A 5 -3.61 6.10 -3.21
CA VAL A 5 -3.14 7.44 -2.83
C VAL A 5 -2.01 7.87 -3.74
N SER A 6 -2.06 9.11 -4.20
CA SER A 6 -0.98 9.77 -4.94
C SER A 6 -0.11 10.55 -3.99
N ILE A 7 1.20 10.39 -4.10
CA ILE A 7 2.21 11.20 -3.42
C ILE A 7 3.30 11.55 -4.43
N ASP A 8 3.61 12.83 -4.51
CA ASP A 8 4.76 13.31 -5.30
C ASP A 8 6.05 13.10 -4.49
N ARG A 9 6.68 11.93 -4.68
CA ARG A 9 7.92 11.56 -4.00
C ARG A 9 9.08 12.48 -4.37
N ASP A 10 9.10 13.01 -5.59
CA ASP A 10 10.13 13.94 -6.03
C ASP A 10 10.05 15.28 -5.28
N SER A 11 8.85 15.82 -5.09
CA SER A 11 8.64 16.98 -4.22
C SER A 11 9.03 16.71 -2.78
N LEU A 12 8.75 15.51 -2.27
CA LEU A 12 9.06 15.13 -0.90
C LEU A 12 10.56 14.99 -0.65
N PHE A 13 11.26 14.22 -1.50
CA PHE A 13 12.65 13.82 -1.23
C PHE A 13 13.69 14.75 -1.89
N ASN A 14 13.35 15.40 -3.00
CA ASN A 14 14.36 16.14 -3.80
C ASN A 14 14.12 17.65 -3.90
N LYS A 15 12.94 18.17 -3.51
CA LYS A 15 12.62 19.59 -3.70
C LYS A 15 12.26 20.30 -2.40
N ASN A 16 11.04 20.06 -1.90
CA ASN A 16 10.43 20.91 -0.89
C ASN A 16 10.40 20.27 0.50
N GLY A 17 10.75 18.99 0.63
CA GLY A 17 10.58 18.23 1.87
C GLY A 17 9.13 17.99 2.24
N LYS A 18 8.18 18.29 1.34
CA LYS A 18 6.74 18.19 1.55
C LYS A 18 6.03 17.65 0.31
N ALA A 19 5.04 16.81 0.52
CA ALA A 19 4.14 16.32 -0.53
C ALA A 19 2.71 16.20 -0.02
N TYR A 20 1.76 16.32 -0.93
CA TYR A 20 0.35 16.09 -0.62
C TYR A 20 -0.01 14.63 -0.92
N ALA A 21 -0.63 13.98 0.06
CA ALA A 21 -1.26 12.68 -0.11
C ALA A 21 -2.72 12.90 -0.53
N ILE A 22 -3.07 12.49 -1.76
CA ILE A 22 -4.38 12.71 -2.34
C ILE A 22 -4.92 11.38 -2.85
N GLY A 23 -6.18 11.05 -2.48
CA GLY A 23 -6.85 9.85 -2.98
C GLY A 23 -7.03 9.89 -4.49
N LYS A 24 -6.66 8.83 -5.18
CA LYS A 24 -6.84 8.68 -6.63
C LYS A 24 -8.26 8.25 -6.97
N LYS A 25 -8.70 8.59 -8.18
CA LYS A 25 -9.90 8.05 -8.79
C LYS A 25 -9.49 7.06 -9.89
N LEU A 26 -9.29 5.81 -9.49
CA LEU A 26 -8.83 4.75 -10.40
C LEU A 26 -9.96 4.12 -11.21
N ASN A 27 -11.22 4.33 -10.82
CA ASN A 27 -12.42 3.69 -11.40
C ASN A 27 -12.38 2.14 -11.30
N LEU A 28 -11.72 1.60 -10.27
CA LEU A 28 -11.63 0.19 -9.98
C LEU A 28 -12.54 -0.26 -8.81
N ASP A 29 -13.33 0.65 -8.26
CA ASP A 29 -14.16 0.39 -7.08
C ASP A 29 -15.12 -0.79 -7.32
N ASP A 30 -15.80 -0.85 -8.48
CA ASP A 30 -16.69 -1.96 -8.86
C ASP A 30 -15.92 -3.28 -8.96
N TYR A 31 -14.70 -3.26 -9.47
CA TYR A 31 -13.85 -4.45 -9.59
C TYR A 31 -13.45 -4.97 -8.21
N PHE A 32 -12.97 -4.11 -7.34
CA PHE A 32 -12.60 -4.48 -5.98
C PHE A 32 -13.81 -4.94 -5.16
N PHE A 33 -14.95 -4.27 -5.31
CA PHE A 33 -16.19 -4.68 -4.66
C PHE A 33 -16.61 -6.11 -5.09
N ASN A 34 -16.49 -6.42 -6.38
CA ASN A 34 -16.78 -7.76 -6.91
C ASN A 34 -15.80 -8.82 -6.37
N LEU A 35 -14.53 -8.46 -6.13
CA LEU A 35 -13.54 -9.30 -5.45
C LEU A 35 -13.80 -9.40 -3.93
N GLY A 36 -14.69 -8.59 -3.38
CA GLY A 36 -15.00 -8.56 -1.95
C GLY A 36 -13.89 -7.89 -1.13
N ILE A 37 -13.28 -6.86 -1.66
CA ILE A 37 -12.31 -6.01 -0.97
C ILE A 37 -12.58 -4.54 -1.23
N ARG A 38 -12.02 -3.70 -0.36
CA ARG A 38 -11.95 -2.25 -0.55
C ARG A 38 -10.57 -1.76 -0.12
N ILE A 39 -9.87 -1.07 -1.00
CA ILE A 39 -8.63 -0.38 -0.66
C ILE A 39 -9.00 1.04 -0.20
N GLN A 40 -8.59 1.42 1.00
CA GLN A 40 -8.92 2.72 1.56
C GLN A 40 -8.01 3.81 0.97
N LYS A 41 -8.58 5.01 0.77
CA LYS A 41 -7.81 6.20 0.35
C LYS A 41 -7.17 6.87 1.55
N SER A 42 -6.30 6.13 2.23
CA SER A 42 -5.55 6.56 3.40
C SER A 42 -4.20 5.87 3.44
N LEU A 43 -3.27 6.40 4.21
CA LEU A 43 -1.93 5.85 4.37
C LEU A 43 -1.80 5.19 5.73
N VAL A 44 -1.08 4.09 5.78
CA VAL A 44 -0.69 3.42 7.01
C VAL A 44 0.70 3.87 7.41
N LYS A 45 0.83 4.42 8.62
CA LYS A 45 2.09 4.61 9.34
C LYS A 45 2.27 3.44 10.29
N ASP A 46 3.45 2.84 10.33
CA ASP A 46 3.78 1.73 11.21
C ASP A 46 5.05 2.05 12.00
N ILE A 47 5.09 1.71 13.28
CA ILE A 47 6.33 1.85 14.09
C ILE A 47 7.40 0.91 13.54
N TYR A 48 7.01 -0.29 13.08
CA TYR A 48 7.92 -1.23 12.45
C TYR A 48 8.14 -0.82 10.99
N CYS A 49 9.14 0.03 10.78
CA CYS A 49 9.38 0.70 9.50
C CYS A 49 10.86 0.70 9.11
N ALA A 50 11.11 0.83 7.82
CA ALA A 50 12.45 1.06 7.29
C ALA A 50 12.87 2.53 7.56
N PRO A 51 14.15 2.79 7.79
CA PRO A 51 14.65 4.15 7.87
C PRO A 51 14.75 4.79 6.48
N ILE A 52 14.69 6.13 6.47
CA ILE A 52 15.19 6.95 5.37
C ILE A 52 16.49 7.64 5.80
N VAL A 53 17.37 7.86 4.85
CA VAL A 53 18.66 8.54 5.11
C VAL A 53 18.53 10.01 4.75
N LEU A 54 18.77 10.88 5.71
CA LEU A 54 18.74 12.31 5.51
C LEU A 54 20.13 12.89 5.66
N ALA A 55 20.48 13.84 4.78
CA ALA A 55 21.69 14.62 4.87
C ALA A 55 21.54 15.68 5.98
N ASN A 56 22.48 15.70 6.92
CA ASN A 56 22.57 16.71 7.97
C ASN A 56 23.93 17.40 7.90
N GLY A 57 23.95 18.74 7.94
CA GLY A 57 25.17 19.54 7.80
C GLY A 57 25.29 20.22 6.43
N GLN A 58 26.40 20.89 6.21
CA GLN A 58 26.72 21.63 4.96
C GLN A 58 28.12 21.31 4.45
N GLY A 59 28.25 21.22 3.14
CA GLY A 59 29.53 21.01 2.47
C GLY A 59 30.25 19.74 2.94
N ASN A 60 31.56 19.85 3.25
CA ASN A 60 32.39 18.71 3.65
C ASN A 60 32.00 18.10 5.03
N ASN A 61 31.15 18.75 5.79
CA ASN A 61 30.66 18.27 7.10
C ASN A 61 29.29 17.63 7.01
N THR A 62 28.85 17.27 5.82
CA THR A 62 27.56 16.57 5.63
C THR A 62 27.64 15.16 6.17
N GLN A 63 26.73 14.80 7.07
CA GLN A 63 26.53 13.46 7.60
C GLN A 63 25.23 12.89 7.10
N TYR A 64 25.23 11.62 6.74
CA TYR A 64 24.04 10.89 6.32
C TYR A 64 23.51 10.05 7.50
N ILE A 65 22.38 10.46 8.05
CA ILE A 65 21.82 9.89 9.26
C ILE A 65 20.54 9.13 8.91
N PRO A 66 20.43 7.84 9.29
CA PRO A 66 19.20 7.07 9.12
C PRO A 66 18.18 7.47 10.20
N TYR A 67 16.94 7.79 9.76
CA TYR A 67 15.82 8.10 10.64
C TYR A 67 14.67 7.13 10.37
N PRO A 68 14.00 6.56 11.38
CA PRO A 68 12.80 5.76 11.21
C PRO A 68 11.74 6.51 10.41
N TRP A 69 11.14 5.86 9.40
CA TRP A 69 10.14 6.50 8.54
C TRP A 69 8.83 5.70 8.53
N PRO A 70 7.85 6.04 9.39
CA PRO A 70 6.63 5.25 9.55
C PRO A 70 5.80 5.04 8.28
N TYR A 71 5.98 5.85 7.25
CA TYR A 71 5.35 5.68 5.94
C TYR A 71 5.97 4.55 5.10
N HIS A 72 7.08 3.95 5.58
CA HIS A 72 7.75 2.81 4.96
C HIS A 72 7.65 1.55 5.83
N PRO A 73 6.46 0.96 6.01
CA PRO A 73 6.30 -0.25 6.80
C PRO A 73 7.17 -1.39 6.31
N LEU A 74 7.78 -2.11 7.25
CA LEU A 74 8.43 -3.40 7.03
C LEU A 74 7.47 -4.48 7.50
N SER A 75 6.93 -5.25 6.58
CA SER A 75 5.91 -6.27 6.85
C SER A 75 6.45 -7.66 6.62
N ILE A 76 6.19 -8.54 7.59
CA ILE A 76 6.53 -9.95 7.47
C ILE A 76 5.32 -10.66 6.85
N PRO A 77 5.51 -11.40 5.73
CA PRO A 77 4.44 -12.18 5.13
C PRO A 77 3.87 -13.20 6.12
N GLU A 78 2.57 -13.44 6.03
CA GLU A 78 1.92 -14.50 6.80
C GLU A 78 2.48 -15.87 6.41
N ASN A 79 2.44 -16.81 7.35
CA ASN A 79 2.97 -18.17 7.13
C ASN A 79 2.05 -18.97 6.20
N PHE A 80 2.00 -18.57 4.94
CA PHE A 80 1.29 -19.22 3.85
C PHE A 80 2.29 -19.65 2.78
N ILE A 81 1.92 -20.59 1.92
CA ILE A 81 2.84 -21.22 0.95
C ILE A 81 3.57 -20.21 0.06
N ILE A 82 2.90 -19.10 -0.31
CA ILE A 82 3.47 -18.02 -1.14
C ILE A 82 4.44 -17.13 -0.35
N GLY A 83 4.18 -16.92 0.95
CA GLY A 83 5.00 -16.07 1.83
C GLY A 83 6.08 -16.82 2.60
N LYS A 84 6.12 -18.14 2.49
CA LYS A 84 7.04 -18.98 3.25
C LYS A 84 8.50 -18.68 2.88
N ASN A 85 9.32 -18.46 3.90
CA ASN A 85 10.76 -18.15 3.75
C ASN A 85 11.05 -16.77 3.10
N LEU A 86 10.08 -15.90 2.95
CA LEU A 86 10.34 -14.50 2.60
C LEU A 86 10.74 -13.71 3.85
N GLY A 87 11.72 -12.85 3.71
CA GLY A 87 12.07 -11.85 4.73
C GLY A 87 11.05 -10.71 4.78
N PRO A 88 11.29 -9.69 5.63
CA PRO A 88 10.45 -8.49 5.65
C PRO A 88 10.38 -7.82 4.28
N VAL A 89 9.17 -7.46 3.89
CA VAL A 89 8.88 -6.75 2.64
C VAL A 89 8.68 -5.27 2.94
N LEU A 90 9.38 -4.41 2.20
CA LEU A 90 9.25 -2.98 2.30
C LEU A 90 8.03 -2.50 1.51
N PHE A 91 7.15 -1.79 2.18
CA PHE A 91 6.07 -1.03 1.57
C PHE A 91 6.36 0.47 1.65
N GLN A 92 5.86 1.23 0.65
CA GLN A 92 6.03 2.67 0.60
C GLN A 92 4.68 3.35 0.40
N PHE A 93 4.25 4.15 1.40
CA PHE A 93 2.99 4.88 1.33
C PHE A 93 1.78 3.99 1.06
N VAL A 94 1.73 2.86 1.73
CA VAL A 94 0.75 1.80 1.53
C VAL A 94 -0.63 2.18 2.09
N SER A 95 -1.68 1.72 1.40
CA SER A 95 -3.07 1.86 1.82
C SER A 95 -3.60 0.58 2.48
N PRO A 96 -4.46 0.65 3.49
CA PRO A 96 -5.04 -0.55 4.08
C PRO A 96 -6.13 -1.15 3.20
N ILE A 97 -6.24 -2.48 3.22
CA ILE A 97 -7.28 -3.24 2.52
C ILE A 97 -8.29 -3.76 3.53
N ASP A 98 -9.56 -3.45 3.34
CA ASP A 98 -10.68 -4.06 4.04
C ASP A 98 -11.27 -5.21 3.23
N THR A 99 -11.82 -6.22 3.91
CA THR A 99 -12.57 -7.30 3.27
C THR A 99 -14.07 -7.05 3.38
N LEU A 100 -14.81 -7.44 2.35
CA LEU A 100 -16.26 -7.44 2.27
C LEU A 100 -16.75 -8.88 2.14
N GLU A 101 -17.88 -9.20 2.72
CA GLU A 101 -18.46 -10.53 2.62
C GLU A 101 -18.93 -10.81 1.18
N ASN A 102 -18.48 -11.92 0.61
CA ASN A 102 -18.94 -12.49 -0.65
C ASN A 102 -18.54 -13.97 -0.72
N GLN A 103 -18.81 -14.64 -1.84
CA GLN A 103 -18.53 -16.07 -2.02
C GLN A 103 -17.06 -16.42 -2.30
N LEU A 104 -16.17 -15.40 -2.46
CA LEU A 104 -14.77 -15.63 -2.74
C LEU A 104 -13.98 -15.86 -1.44
N SER A 105 -13.04 -16.79 -1.48
CA SER A 105 -12.08 -17.00 -0.39
C SER A 105 -11.06 -15.86 -0.40
N LYS A 106 -10.70 -15.37 0.77
CA LYS A 106 -9.72 -14.29 0.96
C LYS A 106 -8.69 -14.74 1.97
N THR A 107 -7.49 -15.07 1.50
CA THR A 107 -6.36 -15.45 2.33
C THR A 107 -5.45 -14.25 2.55
N LEU A 108 -5.26 -13.84 3.80
CA LEU A 108 -4.34 -12.76 4.14
C LEU A 108 -2.91 -13.21 3.84
N LEU A 109 -2.20 -12.43 3.03
CA LEU A 109 -0.80 -12.70 2.67
C LEU A 109 0.18 -11.87 3.47
N ILE A 110 -0.15 -10.60 3.69
CA ILE A 110 0.76 -9.67 4.35
C ILE A 110 -0.01 -8.54 5.03
N LYS A 111 0.45 -8.13 6.20
CA LYS A 111 -0.15 -7.06 7.01
C LYS A 111 0.91 -6.25 7.75
N SER A 112 0.53 -5.09 8.27
CA SER A 112 1.33 -4.26 9.16
C SER A 112 1.55 -4.95 10.53
N SER A 113 2.35 -4.31 11.36
CA SER A 113 2.39 -4.61 12.80
C SER A 113 1.07 -4.20 13.50
N ASP A 114 0.96 -4.50 14.80
CA ASP A 114 -0.19 -4.10 15.61
C ASP A 114 -0.11 -2.63 16.10
N PHE A 115 0.96 -1.93 15.75
CA PHE A 115 1.21 -0.56 16.16
C PHE A 115 1.17 0.38 14.96
N THR A 116 -0.03 0.68 14.49
CA THR A 116 -0.24 1.52 13.33
C THR A 116 -0.98 2.81 13.65
N LYS A 117 -0.82 3.80 12.76
CA LYS A 117 -1.58 5.04 12.73
C LYS A 117 -2.06 5.28 11.30
N ILE A 118 -3.35 5.59 11.15
CA ILE A 118 -3.93 5.90 9.85
C ILE A 118 -3.85 7.41 9.59
N SER A 119 -3.35 7.79 8.42
CA SER A 119 -3.38 9.14 7.90
C SER A 119 -4.39 9.22 6.76
N ASN A 120 -5.53 9.86 7.00
CA ASN A 120 -6.58 10.01 5.98
C ASN A 120 -6.15 11.02 4.91
N THR A 121 -6.65 10.86 3.69
CA THR A 121 -6.44 11.83 2.61
C THR A 121 -7.65 12.77 2.48
N PRO A 122 -7.45 14.04 2.07
CA PRO A 122 -6.16 14.67 1.77
C PRO A 122 -5.34 14.99 3.03
N SER A 123 -4.02 14.82 2.97
CA SER A 123 -3.11 15.19 4.05
C SER A 123 -1.74 15.61 3.49
N THR A 124 -0.94 16.29 4.30
CA THR A 124 0.44 16.62 3.96
C THR A 124 1.36 15.60 4.60
N VAL A 125 2.35 15.14 3.84
CA VAL A 125 3.48 14.35 4.31
C VAL A 125 4.70 15.27 4.31
N GLU A 126 5.38 15.38 5.44
CA GLU A 126 6.54 16.25 5.60
C GLU A 126 7.77 15.42 5.97
N LEU A 127 8.88 15.66 5.28
CA LEU A 127 10.14 14.96 5.54
C LEU A 127 10.65 15.20 6.98
N GLU A 128 10.33 16.38 7.53
CA GLU A 128 10.62 16.71 8.92
C GLU A 128 9.96 15.76 9.95
N GLU A 129 8.94 15.01 9.54
CA GLU A 129 8.34 14.01 10.44
C GLU A 129 9.33 12.89 10.81
N ALA A 130 10.34 12.64 9.96
CA ALA A 130 11.34 11.60 10.22
C ALA A 130 12.24 11.92 11.42
N ILE A 131 12.52 13.21 11.68
CA ILE A 131 13.37 13.63 12.79
C ILE A 131 12.59 13.83 14.10
N LYS A 132 11.24 13.77 14.04
CA LYS A 132 10.39 13.85 15.22
C LYS A 132 10.39 12.53 15.97
N GLU A 133 10.39 12.60 17.29
CA GLU A 133 10.26 11.40 18.13
C GLU A 133 8.95 10.66 17.82
N ILE A 134 9.06 9.36 17.54
CA ILE A 134 7.89 8.50 17.38
C ILE A 134 7.30 8.23 18.76
N LYS A 135 6.07 8.69 18.97
CA LYS A 135 5.32 8.43 20.20
C LYS A 135 4.46 7.18 20.03
N PRO A 136 4.80 6.04 20.67
CA PRO A 136 4.03 4.80 20.51
C PRO A 136 2.55 4.95 20.89
N SER A 137 2.23 5.88 21.80
CA SER A 137 0.86 6.18 22.20
C SER A 137 -0.04 6.71 21.09
N GLU A 138 0.52 7.17 19.97
CA GLU A 138 -0.24 7.63 18.80
C GLU A 138 -0.56 6.50 17.79
N PHE A 139 0.13 5.35 17.91
CA PHE A 139 -0.01 4.19 17.02
C PHE A 139 -0.95 3.16 17.67
N LYS A 140 -2.22 3.51 17.78
CA LYS A 140 -3.24 2.73 18.50
C LYS A 140 -4.11 1.84 17.59
N ASN A 141 -3.97 1.97 16.28
CA ASN A 141 -4.70 1.13 15.36
C ASN A 141 -4.07 -0.28 15.36
N LYS A 142 -4.92 -1.28 15.29
CA LYS A 142 -4.47 -2.66 15.11
C LYS A 142 -3.88 -2.86 13.71
N SER A 143 -3.31 -4.04 13.47
CA SER A 143 -2.74 -4.42 12.18
C SER A 143 -3.71 -4.15 11.02
N LYS A 144 -3.14 -3.79 9.88
CA LYS A 144 -3.84 -3.49 8.64
C LYS A 144 -3.33 -4.40 7.53
N ALA A 145 -4.24 -4.99 6.80
CA ALA A 145 -3.88 -5.83 5.66
C ALA A 145 -3.33 -4.99 4.51
N PHE A 146 -2.28 -5.48 3.87
CA PHE A 146 -1.64 -4.90 2.70
C PHE A 146 -1.74 -5.79 1.47
N GLY A 147 -2.06 -7.07 1.66
CA GLY A 147 -2.20 -8.01 0.57
C GLY A 147 -3.08 -9.21 0.87
N TYR A 148 -3.86 -9.60 -0.12
CA TYR A 148 -4.73 -10.78 -0.10
C TYR A 148 -4.54 -11.63 -1.36
N LEU A 149 -4.61 -12.94 -1.19
CA LEU A 149 -4.94 -13.89 -2.24
C LEU A 149 -6.48 -14.08 -2.23
N ILE A 150 -7.11 -13.90 -3.39
CA ILE A 150 -8.55 -13.99 -3.58
C ILE A 150 -8.82 -15.09 -4.60
N GLU A 151 -9.60 -16.09 -4.20
CA GLU A 151 -9.87 -17.28 -5.02
C GLU A 151 -11.34 -17.65 -5.00
N GLY A 152 -11.80 -18.23 -6.10
CA GLY A 152 -13.15 -18.77 -6.22
C GLY A 152 -13.83 -18.48 -7.54
N LYS A 153 -15.14 -18.70 -7.59
CA LYS A 153 -15.96 -18.47 -8.78
C LYS A 153 -16.52 -17.05 -8.77
N GLN A 154 -16.02 -16.23 -9.67
CA GLN A 154 -16.39 -14.82 -9.80
C GLN A 154 -17.38 -14.60 -10.94
N LYS A 155 -18.33 -13.69 -10.73
CA LYS A 155 -19.22 -13.18 -11.77
C LYS A 155 -18.50 -12.12 -12.61
N SER A 156 -18.69 -12.17 -13.92
CA SER A 156 -18.14 -11.13 -14.81
C SER A 156 -18.70 -9.75 -14.48
N LEU A 157 -17.86 -8.73 -14.49
CA LEU A 157 -18.27 -7.33 -14.36
C LEU A 157 -19.21 -6.86 -15.48
N PHE A 158 -19.16 -7.53 -16.64
CA PHE A 158 -20.00 -7.22 -17.79
C PHE A 158 -21.34 -7.97 -17.78
N THR A 159 -21.62 -8.80 -16.78
CA THR A 159 -22.91 -9.47 -16.68
C THR A 159 -24.02 -8.44 -16.50
N ASN A 160 -25.01 -8.43 -17.41
CA ASN A 160 -26.12 -7.48 -17.44
C ASN A 160 -25.70 -6.00 -17.62
N ARG A 161 -24.52 -5.76 -18.21
CA ARG A 161 -24.04 -4.40 -18.55
C ARG A 161 -23.81 -4.31 -20.07
N ILE A 162 -23.93 -3.10 -20.62
CA ILE A 162 -23.53 -2.80 -21.99
C ILE A 162 -22.00 -2.96 -22.07
N LYS A 163 -21.55 -3.78 -22.99
CA LYS A 163 -20.13 -4.00 -23.23
C LYS A 163 -19.56 -2.85 -24.05
N PRO A 164 -18.32 -2.41 -23.79
CA PRO A 164 -17.71 -1.31 -24.52
C PRO A 164 -17.33 -1.68 -25.95
N PHE A 165 -17.29 -2.98 -26.27
CA PHE A 165 -16.98 -3.54 -27.59
C PHE A 165 -17.56 -4.95 -27.71
N ASP A 166 -17.69 -5.45 -28.92
CA ASP A 166 -18.15 -6.82 -29.17
C ASP A 166 -17.08 -7.81 -28.70
N LEU A 167 -17.50 -8.69 -27.79
CA LEU A 167 -16.68 -9.75 -27.25
C LEU A 167 -17.25 -11.09 -27.69
N GLU A 168 -16.44 -11.88 -28.37
CA GLU A 168 -16.74 -13.27 -28.65
C GLU A 168 -16.57 -14.13 -27.39
N ASN A 169 -17.38 -15.17 -27.24
CA ASN A 169 -17.25 -16.18 -26.17
C ASN A 169 -17.27 -15.63 -24.72
N VAL A 170 -18.17 -14.71 -24.45
CA VAL A 170 -18.31 -14.13 -23.11
C VAL A 170 -18.91 -15.13 -22.13
N ILE A 171 -18.17 -15.44 -21.09
CA ILE A 171 -18.66 -16.24 -19.96
C ILE A 171 -19.12 -15.32 -18.81
N ASN A 172 -20.24 -15.65 -18.19
CA ASN A 172 -20.78 -14.85 -17.07
C ASN A 172 -20.11 -15.16 -15.72
N TYR A 173 -19.48 -16.31 -15.62
CA TYR A 173 -18.76 -16.75 -14.41
C TYR A 173 -17.45 -17.43 -14.80
N GLY A 174 -16.40 -17.13 -14.06
CA GLY A 174 -15.08 -17.74 -14.25
C GLY A 174 -14.40 -18.03 -12.91
N SER A 175 -13.49 -18.98 -12.88
CA SER A 175 -12.60 -19.15 -11.73
C SER A 175 -11.58 -18.03 -11.70
N VAL A 176 -11.37 -17.47 -10.51
CA VAL A 176 -10.43 -16.39 -10.25
C VAL A 176 -9.37 -16.85 -9.26
N GLY A 177 -8.11 -16.51 -9.54
CA GLY A 177 -7.03 -16.54 -8.57
C GLY A 177 -6.26 -15.21 -8.74
N SER A 178 -6.42 -14.30 -7.79
CA SER A 178 -5.83 -12.96 -7.86
C SER A 178 -5.10 -12.60 -6.58
N ILE A 179 -3.88 -12.07 -6.72
CA ILE A 179 -3.13 -11.47 -5.61
C ILE A 179 -3.27 -9.95 -5.74
N ILE A 180 -3.80 -9.31 -4.70
CA ILE A 180 -3.95 -7.87 -4.62
C ILE A 180 -3.02 -7.35 -3.52
N LEU A 181 -2.14 -6.42 -3.89
CA LEU A 181 -1.27 -5.67 -2.99
C LEU A 181 -1.60 -4.18 -3.12
N SER A 182 -1.69 -3.48 -2.00
CA SER A 182 -2.07 -2.06 -1.94
C SER A 182 -0.87 -1.10 -1.99
N ASP A 183 0.20 -1.54 -2.60
CA ASP A 183 1.36 -0.72 -2.95
C ASP A 183 1.79 -1.07 -4.38
N GLY A 184 1.69 -0.10 -5.30
CA GLY A 184 2.12 -0.26 -6.69
C GLY A 184 3.63 -0.15 -6.84
N ASN A 185 4.30 0.50 -5.90
CA ASN A 185 5.74 0.77 -5.97
C ASN A 185 6.60 -0.46 -5.62
N ILE A 186 6.01 -1.46 -4.99
CA ILE A 186 6.73 -2.68 -4.57
C ILE A 186 7.42 -3.42 -5.74
N ALA A 187 6.94 -3.21 -6.97
CA ALA A 187 7.52 -3.79 -8.18
C ALA A 187 8.39 -2.81 -8.98
N GLU A 188 8.55 -1.59 -8.51
CA GLU A 188 9.41 -0.60 -9.16
C GLU A 188 10.88 -0.86 -8.81
N ASN A 189 11.75 -0.87 -9.81
CA ASN A 189 13.19 -0.84 -9.58
C ASN A 189 13.59 0.55 -9.08
N GLN A 190 14.16 0.61 -7.90
CA GLN A 190 14.82 1.84 -7.44
C GLN A 190 16.19 1.93 -8.11
N ILE A 191 16.37 2.95 -8.94
CA ILE A 191 17.68 3.26 -9.50
C ILE A 191 18.28 4.33 -8.60
N ASP A 192 19.22 3.95 -7.76
CA ASP A 192 20.08 4.92 -7.07
C ASP A 192 20.95 5.60 -8.12
N LYS A 193 20.69 6.88 -8.33
CA LYS A 193 21.63 7.74 -9.03
C LYS A 193 22.72 8.07 -8.01
N GLY A 194 23.75 7.20 -7.92
CA GLY A 194 24.92 7.39 -7.09
C GLY A 194 25.68 8.69 -7.40
#